data_276c872c0eaeeda375ac28878092923c
#
_entry.id   276c872c0eaeeda375ac28878092923c
#
_cell.length_a   1.000
_cell.length_b   1.000
_cell.length_c   1.000
_cell.angle_alpha   90.00
_cell.angle_beta   90.00
_cell.angle_gamma   90.00
#
_symmetry.space_group_name_H-M   'P 1'
#
loop_
_entity.id
_entity.type
_entity.pdbx_description
1 polymer ?
#
loop_
_entity_poly.entity_id
_entity_poly.type
_entity_poly.pdbx_seq_one_letter_code
_entity_poly.pdbx_strand_id
1 'polypeptide(L)'
;MTTIPNLTPVQHVELYYYMQLDRQLEERMVRLFRQNKIVGGLFSSLGQEAVAIGSAYALGPEDWMAPLIRNIGSLLVRGFKPRDIFTQHMARYTSPTQGKDGTSHFGDLKVRHVVSPISMLGDLIPVMTGVVMASRYLGHHTVAMTWIGEGGSSTGAFHEGMNFAATQRAPLIIVLENNQWAYSTPVARQAPLKNFADRALAYGIAHCTVDGNDVLAVYSAAKNAVEECRAGRGPVLIEAKTMRMKGHAQHDPADYVPRAMFDFWKARDPIARYEAYLTEHKLWNAGQKAEIDARIERELDEDQKFAEASPMPPPELAEQGVYCEGCHTVEPDWRRPKQELLPPASSVEAVWHVTDFGAWEEPSPVARHKTPAGPHEKKEAPGGAGKVTAPEQAGGAAPPRVPFGRGPKDKSFERERHEKSYGRPRRGKRGRR
;
A
#
# COMPACT_ATOMS: atom_id res chain seq x y z
N MET A 1 -11.09 -20.47 -14.11
CA MET A 1 -9.71 -20.87 -14.47
C MET A 1 -9.01 -19.62 -14.96
N THR A 2 -8.07 -19.09 -14.20
CA THR A 2 -7.22 -17.98 -14.65
C THR A 2 -6.35 -18.48 -15.78
N THR A 3 -6.60 -18.01 -16.99
CA THR A 3 -5.69 -18.27 -18.13
C THR A 3 -4.34 -17.63 -17.78
N ILE A 4 -3.30 -18.45 -17.69
CA ILE A 4 -1.93 -17.94 -17.56
C ILE A 4 -1.68 -17.11 -18.82
N PRO A 5 -1.38 -15.80 -18.70
CA PRO A 5 -1.05 -14.98 -19.87
C PRO A 5 0.15 -15.59 -20.59
N ASN A 6 0.12 -15.58 -21.94
CA ASN A 6 1.21 -16.09 -22.75
C ASN A 6 2.48 -15.25 -22.53
N LEU A 7 3.30 -15.66 -21.58
CA LEU A 7 4.65 -15.15 -21.41
C LEU A 7 5.58 -15.87 -22.39
N THR A 8 6.46 -15.11 -23.02
CA THR A 8 7.54 -15.70 -23.84
C THR A 8 8.57 -16.38 -22.91
N PRO A 9 9.36 -17.34 -23.42
CA PRO A 9 10.45 -17.92 -22.61
C PRO A 9 11.40 -16.88 -22.02
N VAL A 10 11.67 -15.79 -22.73
CA VAL A 10 12.50 -14.67 -22.24
C VAL A 10 11.86 -14.01 -21.04
N GLN A 11 10.57 -13.70 -21.11
CA GLN A 11 9.85 -13.08 -19.97
C GLN A 11 9.76 -14.00 -18.76
N HIS A 12 9.66 -15.31 -18.96
CA HIS A 12 9.76 -16.26 -17.85
C HIS A 12 11.13 -16.19 -17.17
N VAL A 13 12.21 -16.11 -17.94
CA VAL A 13 13.57 -15.99 -17.40
C VAL A 13 13.78 -14.63 -16.73
N GLU A 14 13.21 -13.55 -17.25
CA GLU A 14 13.26 -12.23 -16.64
C GLU A 14 12.58 -12.19 -15.27
N LEU A 15 11.43 -12.83 -15.08
CA LEU A 15 10.77 -12.94 -13.78
C LEU A 15 11.68 -13.62 -12.75
N TYR A 16 12.38 -14.69 -13.13
CA TYR A 16 13.35 -15.35 -12.27
C TYR A 16 14.53 -14.41 -11.94
N TYR A 17 15.09 -13.76 -12.97
CA TYR A 17 16.19 -12.83 -12.81
C TYR A 17 15.86 -11.73 -11.79
N TYR A 18 14.70 -11.10 -11.90
CA TYR A 18 14.30 -10.04 -10.97
C TYR A 18 14.06 -10.56 -9.54
N MET A 19 13.42 -11.71 -9.37
CA MET A 19 13.23 -12.29 -8.03
C MET A 19 14.58 -12.64 -7.37
N GLN A 20 15.49 -13.21 -8.14
CA GLN A 20 16.82 -13.59 -7.64
C GLN A 20 17.69 -12.35 -7.37
N LEU A 21 17.61 -11.33 -8.23
CA LEU A 21 18.30 -10.07 -8.02
C LEU A 21 17.81 -9.37 -6.73
N ASP A 22 16.50 -9.30 -6.51
CA ASP A 22 15.90 -8.73 -5.31
C ASP A 22 16.39 -9.46 -4.05
N ARG A 23 16.31 -10.80 -4.04
CA ARG A 23 16.78 -11.64 -2.95
C ARG A 23 18.25 -11.38 -2.61
N GLN A 24 19.12 -11.44 -3.59
CA GLN A 24 20.56 -11.30 -3.36
C GLN A 24 20.95 -9.85 -2.99
N LEU A 25 20.27 -8.86 -3.57
CA LEU A 25 20.44 -7.45 -3.19
C LEU A 25 20.09 -7.25 -1.71
N GLU A 26 18.94 -7.72 -1.27
CA GLU A 26 18.52 -7.59 0.13
C GLU A 26 19.44 -8.33 1.11
N GLU A 27 19.90 -9.52 0.74
CA GLU A 27 20.89 -10.24 1.56
C GLU A 27 22.20 -9.48 1.69
N ARG A 28 22.65 -8.78 0.63
CA ARG A 28 23.81 -7.89 0.71
C ARG A 28 23.52 -6.69 1.60
N MET A 29 22.34 -6.08 1.47
CA MET A 29 21.94 -4.96 2.33
C MET A 29 21.93 -5.37 3.82
N VAL A 30 21.48 -6.59 4.14
CA VAL A 30 21.54 -7.12 5.51
C VAL A 30 22.99 -7.23 6.00
N ARG A 31 23.91 -7.68 5.15
CA ARG A 31 25.36 -7.72 5.49
C ARG A 31 25.92 -6.31 5.73
N LEU A 32 25.57 -5.36 4.87
CA LEU A 32 25.99 -3.96 4.99
C LEU A 32 25.39 -3.26 6.22
N PHE A 33 24.15 -3.58 6.56
CA PHE A 33 23.50 -3.11 7.78
C PHE A 33 24.26 -3.58 9.04
N ARG A 34 24.66 -4.86 9.09
CA ARG A 34 25.45 -5.42 10.18
C ARG A 34 26.87 -4.81 10.28
N GLN A 35 27.38 -4.26 9.18
CA GLN A 35 28.64 -3.51 9.11
C GLN A 35 28.48 -2.02 9.44
N ASN A 36 27.28 -1.57 9.84
CA ASN A 36 26.93 -0.17 10.07
C ASN A 36 27.15 0.75 8.85
N LYS A 37 27.06 0.21 7.63
CA LYS A 37 27.16 0.97 6.38
C LYS A 37 25.82 1.50 5.89
N ILE A 38 24.71 0.96 6.38
CA ILE A 38 23.35 1.43 6.12
C ILE A 38 22.93 2.36 7.25
N VAL A 39 22.46 3.55 6.90
CA VAL A 39 22.17 4.64 7.86
C VAL A 39 20.75 4.53 8.42
N GLY A 40 19.78 4.17 7.59
CA GLY A 40 18.37 4.12 7.95
C GLY A 40 17.86 2.74 8.34
N GLY A 41 16.55 2.63 8.49
CA GLY A 41 15.86 1.37 8.72
C GLY A 41 15.92 0.46 7.48
N LEU A 42 16.14 -0.82 7.69
CA LEU A 42 16.12 -1.84 6.63
C LEU A 42 14.96 -2.79 6.86
N PHE A 43 14.10 -2.90 5.83
CA PHE A 43 12.87 -3.70 5.83
C PHE A 43 12.94 -4.71 4.69
N SER A 44 13.14 -5.98 5.02
CA SER A 44 13.33 -7.02 4.00
C SER A 44 12.02 -7.54 3.43
N SER A 45 12.01 -7.82 2.13
CA SER A 45 10.93 -8.50 1.40
C SER A 45 11.09 -10.02 1.36
N LEU A 46 12.10 -10.58 2.00
CA LEU A 46 12.42 -12.01 1.93
C LEU A 46 11.18 -12.89 2.07
N GLY A 47 10.90 -13.69 1.06
CA GLY A 47 9.72 -14.55 0.94
C GLY A 47 8.54 -13.92 0.20
N GLN A 48 8.60 -12.62 -0.15
CA GLN A 48 7.54 -11.86 -0.82
C GLN A 48 7.93 -11.41 -2.25
N GLU A 49 9.07 -11.86 -2.76
CA GLU A 49 9.64 -11.42 -4.05
C GLU A 49 8.64 -11.62 -5.19
N ALA A 50 7.91 -12.74 -5.19
CA ALA A 50 6.92 -13.03 -6.23
C ALA A 50 5.77 -12.01 -6.26
N VAL A 51 5.39 -11.43 -5.11
CA VAL A 51 4.34 -10.40 -5.06
C VAL A 51 4.84 -9.12 -5.71
N ALA A 52 5.98 -8.60 -5.29
CA ALA A 52 6.54 -7.35 -5.79
C ALA A 52 6.82 -7.43 -7.29
N ILE A 53 7.51 -8.49 -7.74
CA ILE A 53 7.93 -8.64 -9.12
C ILE A 53 6.76 -9.02 -10.03
N GLY A 54 5.98 -10.05 -9.67
CA GLY A 54 4.85 -10.51 -10.49
C GLY A 54 3.83 -9.40 -10.74
N SER A 55 3.49 -8.62 -9.74
CA SER A 55 2.53 -7.52 -9.91
C SER A 55 3.10 -6.35 -10.71
N ALA A 56 4.31 -5.89 -10.40
CA ALA A 56 4.94 -4.78 -11.11
C ALA A 56 5.22 -5.09 -12.58
N TYR A 57 5.56 -6.34 -12.91
CA TYR A 57 5.85 -6.79 -14.27
C TYR A 57 4.62 -6.76 -15.20
N ALA A 58 3.42 -6.70 -14.64
CA ALA A 58 2.18 -6.58 -15.40
C ALA A 58 1.91 -5.16 -15.94
N LEU A 59 2.57 -4.14 -15.38
CA LEU A 59 2.39 -2.74 -15.76
C LEU A 59 3.10 -2.41 -17.08
N GLY A 60 2.50 -1.52 -17.86
CA GLY A 60 3.14 -0.92 -19.03
C GLY A 60 4.11 0.20 -18.65
N PRO A 61 4.93 0.67 -19.60
CA PRO A 61 5.92 1.72 -19.35
C PRO A 61 5.30 3.06 -18.90
N GLU A 62 4.11 3.40 -19.38
CA GLU A 62 3.40 4.64 -19.07
C GLU A 62 2.55 4.57 -17.79
N ASP A 63 2.42 3.37 -17.19
CA ASP A 63 1.63 3.17 -15.99
C ASP A 63 2.38 3.67 -14.76
N TRP A 64 1.64 4.08 -13.76
CA TRP A 64 2.16 4.60 -12.51
C TRP A 64 2.23 3.55 -11.43
N MET A 65 3.19 3.67 -10.54
CA MET A 65 3.22 2.84 -9.34
C MET A 65 3.65 3.61 -8.10
N ALA A 66 3.17 3.15 -6.95
CA ALA A 66 3.56 3.65 -5.63
C ALA A 66 3.82 2.45 -4.71
N PRO A 67 5.07 1.95 -4.61
CA PRO A 67 5.39 0.76 -3.84
C PRO A 67 5.37 1.00 -2.33
N LEU A 68 5.34 -0.09 -1.56
CA LEU A 68 5.69 -0.06 -0.14
C LEU A 68 7.22 -0.06 0.04
N ILE A 69 7.66 0.24 1.26
CA ILE A 69 9.08 0.21 1.65
C ILE A 69 9.73 -1.16 1.45
N ARG A 70 8.95 -2.25 1.36
CA ARG A 70 9.43 -3.63 1.12
C ARG A 70 9.47 -4.02 -0.35
N ASN A 71 8.88 -3.25 -1.24
CA ASN A 71 8.75 -3.65 -2.64
C ASN A 71 9.99 -3.22 -3.47
N ILE A 72 11.20 -3.49 -2.98
CA ILE A 72 12.43 -3.19 -3.73
C ILE A 72 12.41 -3.89 -5.08
N GLY A 73 11.93 -5.14 -5.14
CA GLY A 73 11.78 -5.87 -6.39
C GLY A 73 10.94 -5.14 -7.44
N SER A 74 9.88 -4.42 -7.05
CA SER A 74 9.08 -3.62 -7.98
C SER A 74 9.86 -2.44 -8.56
N LEU A 75 10.75 -1.83 -7.79
CA LEU A 75 11.64 -0.76 -8.25
C LEU A 75 12.64 -1.29 -9.28
N LEU A 76 13.21 -2.49 -9.05
CA LEU A 76 14.11 -3.15 -10.00
C LEU A 76 13.39 -3.43 -11.34
N VAL A 77 12.17 -3.94 -11.31
CA VAL A 77 11.33 -4.14 -12.51
C VAL A 77 11.11 -2.82 -13.26
N ARG A 78 10.97 -1.69 -12.55
CA ARG A 78 10.82 -0.35 -13.15
C ARG A 78 12.13 0.29 -13.61
N GLY A 79 13.24 -0.45 -13.54
CA GLY A 79 14.53 -0.04 -14.09
C GLY A 79 15.42 0.78 -13.12
N PHE A 80 15.12 0.80 -11.82
CA PHE A 80 16.12 1.18 -10.83
C PHE A 80 17.21 0.11 -10.77
N LYS A 81 18.43 0.54 -10.55
CA LYS A 81 19.58 -0.36 -10.46
C LYS A 81 19.92 -0.67 -9.00
N PRO A 82 20.60 -1.78 -8.71
CA PRO A 82 21.08 -2.05 -7.36
C PRO A 82 21.89 -0.89 -6.76
N ARG A 83 22.67 -0.16 -7.58
CA ARG A 83 23.42 1.03 -7.11
C ARG A 83 22.54 2.13 -6.56
N ASP A 84 21.34 2.34 -7.14
CA ASP A 84 20.39 3.36 -6.67
C ASP A 84 19.89 2.98 -5.26
N ILE A 85 19.65 1.69 -5.04
CA ILE A 85 19.20 1.14 -3.75
C ILE A 85 20.32 1.21 -2.71
N PHE A 86 21.53 0.77 -3.07
CA PHE A 86 22.70 0.81 -2.17
C PHE A 86 23.03 2.24 -1.77
N THR A 87 23.17 3.16 -2.74
CA THR A 87 23.51 4.56 -2.46
C THR A 87 22.43 5.23 -1.60
N GLN A 88 21.16 4.93 -1.84
CA GLN A 88 20.05 5.44 -1.06
C GLN A 88 20.13 5.02 0.41
N HIS A 89 20.29 3.71 0.68
CA HIS A 89 20.36 3.20 2.05
C HIS A 89 21.67 3.55 2.77
N MET A 90 22.72 3.86 2.01
CA MET A 90 23.99 4.39 2.54
C MET A 90 23.99 5.93 2.68
N ALA A 91 22.89 6.61 2.37
CA ALA A 91 22.74 8.07 2.36
C ALA A 91 23.86 8.77 1.57
N ARG A 92 24.18 8.28 0.36
CA ARG A 92 25.24 8.83 -0.47
C ARG A 92 24.74 9.98 -1.34
N TYR A 93 25.63 10.92 -1.66
CA TYR A 93 25.29 12.05 -2.54
C TYR A 93 24.78 11.63 -3.93
N THR A 94 25.28 10.50 -4.44
CA THR A 94 24.85 9.93 -5.73
C THR A 94 23.52 9.18 -5.69
N SER A 95 22.85 9.13 -4.52
CA SER A 95 21.55 8.47 -4.38
C SER A 95 20.40 9.27 -5.01
N PRO A 96 19.25 8.63 -5.27
CA PRO A 96 18.05 9.32 -5.77
C PRO A 96 17.65 10.55 -4.95
N THR A 97 17.86 10.52 -3.61
CA THR A 97 17.57 11.66 -2.72
C THR A 97 18.80 12.49 -2.36
N GLN A 98 19.92 12.23 -2.98
CA GLN A 98 21.21 12.92 -2.70
C GLN A 98 21.62 12.80 -1.21
N GLY A 99 21.27 11.70 -0.56
CA GLY A 99 21.57 11.46 0.84
C GLY A 99 20.64 12.14 1.85
N LYS A 100 19.55 12.80 1.40
CA LYS A 100 18.56 13.44 2.30
C LYS A 100 17.65 12.44 3.01
N ASP A 101 17.57 11.22 2.50
CA ASP A 101 16.90 10.09 3.15
C ASP A 101 17.77 8.85 3.03
N GLY A 102 17.80 8.02 4.06
CA GLY A 102 18.56 6.76 4.12
C GLY A 102 17.68 5.51 4.10
N THR A 103 16.43 5.63 3.63
CA THR A 103 15.46 4.52 3.56
C THR A 103 14.90 4.38 2.15
N SER A 104 13.84 3.58 1.98
CA SER A 104 13.21 3.38 0.67
C SER A 104 12.33 4.55 0.22
N HIS A 105 12.36 5.72 0.87
CA HIS A 105 11.54 6.87 0.52
C HIS A 105 12.11 7.64 -0.67
N PHE A 106 12.06 7.05 -1.84
CA PHE A 106 12.46 7.69 -3.10
C PHE A 106 11.59 7.22 -4.26
N GLY A 107 11.56 7.98 -5.32
CA GLY A 107 10.80 7.69 -6.54
C GLY A 107 11.39 8.40 -7.74
N ASP A 108 10.72 8.26 -8.87
CA ASP A 108 11.06 8.94 -10.12
C ASP A 108 9.77 9.21 -10.90
N LEU A 109 9.25 10.41 -10.76
CA LEU A 109 8.00 10.81 -11.38
C LEU A 109 8.13 11.08 -12.89
N LYS A 110 9.33 11.44 -13.36
CA LYS A 110 9.53 11.93 -14.72
C LYS A 110 9.79 10.84 -15.75
N VAL A 111 10.54 9.81 -15.36
CA VAL A 111 11.01 8.78 -16.29
C VAL A 111 10.37 7.43 -15.99
N ARG A 112 10.30 7.07 -14.71
CA ARG A 112 9.83 5.73 -14.30
C ARG A 112 8.39 5.71 -13.81
N HIS A 113 7.75 6.88 -13.65
CA HIS A 113 6.39 7.02 -13.11
C HIS A 113 6.21 6.32 -11.75
N VAL A 114 7.20 6.50 -10.87
CA VAL A 114 7.22 5.92 -9.53
C VAL A 114 7.04 7.02 -8.50
N VAL A 115 5.91 6.97 -7.79
CA VAL A 115 5.66 7.78 -6.59
C VAL A 115 6.40 7.16 -5.41
N SER A 116 7.10 7.98 -4.63
CA SER A 116 7.86 7.51 -3.48
C SER A 116 6.98 6.74 -2.47
N PRO A 117 7.46 5.65 -1.90
CA PRO A 117 6.89 5.11 -0.67
C PRO A 117 6.80 6.18 0.41
N ILE A 118 5.78 6.06 1.25
CA ILE A 118 5.57 6.94 2.41
C ILE A 118 5.31 6.12 3.67
N SER A 119 5.54 6.72 4.83
CA SER A 119 5.36 6.03 6.12
C SER A 119 3.90 6.01 6.59
N MET A 120 3.04 6.85 6.05
CA MET A 120 1.61 6.89 6.34
C MET A 120 0.90 5.79 5.56
N LEU A 121 0.68 4.66 6.23
CA LEU A 121 0.09 3.47 5.60
C LEU A 121 -1.37 3.75 5.19
N GLY A 122 -1.68 3.42 3.93
CA GLY A 122 -3.00 3.64 3.34
C GLY A 122 -3.11 4.90 2.49
N ASP A 123 -2.32 5.95 2.76
CA ASP A 123 -2.43 7.26 2.09
C ASP A 123 -2.03 7.21 0.61
N LEU A 124 -1.23 6.24 0.20
CA LEU A 124 -0.90 6.07 -1.23
C LEU A 124 -2.13 5.69 -2.07
N ILE A 125 -3.19 5.15 -1.49
CA ILE A 125 -4.41 4.82 -2.25
C ILE A 125 -5.12 6.10 -2.74
N PRO A 126 -5.47 7.08 -1.88
CA PRO A 126 -6.05 8.33 -2.37
C PRO A 126 -5.07 9.15 -3.22
N VAL A 127 -3.76 9.13 -2.91
CA VAL A 127 -2.74 9.79 -3.73
C VAL A 127 -2.73 9.23 -5.16
N MET A 128 -2.67 7.90 -5.31
CA MET A 128 -2.66 7.27 -6.62
C MET A 128 -4.00 7.39 -7.35
N THR A 129 -5.11 7.49 -6.62
CA THR A 129 -6.40 7.87 -7.19
C THR A 129 -6.32 9.25 -7.84
N GLY A 130 -5.71 10.23 -7.15
CA GLY A 130 -5.48 11.56 -7.71
C GLY A 130 -4.58 11.55 -8.95
N VAL A 131 -3.51 10.73 -8.95
CA VAL A 131 -2.60 10.56 -10.10
C VAL A 131 -3.36 10.09 -11.35
N VAL A 132 -4.18 9.03 -11.23
CA VAL A 132 -4.93 8.52 -12.40
C VAL A 132 -6.08 9.43 -12.79
N MET A 133 -6.66 10.18 -11.87
CA MET A 133 -7.65 11.22 -12.20
C MET A 133 -7.02 12.36 -12.99
N ALA A 134 -5.84 12.82 -12.57
CA ALA A 134 -5.07 13.84 -13.30
C ALA A 134 -4.66 13.33 -14.70
N SER A 135 -4.18 12.09 -14.79
CA SER A 135 -3.87 11.44 -16.06
C SER A 135 -5.07 11.42 -17.00
N ARG A 136 -6.23 11.00 -16.50
CA ARG A 136 -7.50 11.01 -17.28
C ARG A 136 -7.91 12.42 -17.71
N TYR A 137 -7.78 13.41 -16.82
CA TYR A 137 -8.06 14.81 -17.14
C TYR A 137 -7.17 15.35 -18.26
N LEU A 138 -5.92 14.90 -18.30
CA LEU A 138 -4.95 15.23 -19.35
C LEU A 138 -5.12 14.40 -20.63
N GLY A 139 -6.12 13.52 -20.71
CA GLY A 139 -6.37 12.68 -21.88
C GLY A 139 -5.50 11.43 -21.97
N HIS A 140 -4.78 11.07 -20.92
CA HIS A 140 -4.00 9.84 -20.87
C HIS A 140 -4.81 8.68 -20.26
N HIS A 141 -4.57 7.46 -20.75
CA HIS A 141 -5.26 6.25 -20.29
C HIS A 141 -4.32 5.34 -19.52
N THR A 142 -3.66 5.90 -18.50
CA THR A 142 -2.73 5.16 -17.66
C THR A 142 -3.46 4.41 -16.53
N VAL A 143 -2.85 3.32 -16.08
CA VAL A 143 -3.25 2.57 -14.88
C VAL A 143 -2.26 2.90 -13.77
N ALA A 144 -2.70 2.86 -12.53
CA ALA A 144 -1.79 2.94 -11.39
C ALA A 144 -1.87 1.67 -10.54
N MET A 145 -0.78 1.37 -9.86
CA MET A 145 -0.70 0.29 -8.88
C MET A 145 -0.06 0.79 -7.59
N THR A 146 -0.64 0.39 -6.47
CA THR A 146 -0.05 0.63 -5.15
C THR A 146 -0.14 -0.63 -4.29
N TRP A 147 0.75 -0.75 -3.32
CA TRP A 147 0.79 -1.90 -2.41
C TRP A 147 0.49 -1.47 -0.99
N ILE A 148 -0.08 -2.38 -0.23
CA ILE A 148 -0.36 -2.19 1.19
C ILE A 148 -0.28 -3.53 1.92
N GLY A 149 0.30 -3.54 3.12
CA GLY A 149 0.25 -4.71 3.99
C GLY A 149 -1.14 -4.91 4.61
N GLU A 150 -1.47 -6.14 5.00
CA GLU A 150 -2.76 -6.46 5.61
C GLU A 150 -3.04 -5.64 6.89
N GLY A 151 -1.99 -5.35 7.69
CA GLY A 151 -2.13 -4.46 8.85
C GLY A 151 -2.50 -3.03 8.48
N GLY A 152 -1.86 -2.48 7.45
CA GLY A 152 -2.14 -1.14 6.93
C GLY A 152 -3.56 -1.01 6.37
N SER A 153 -4.16 -2.09 5.91
CA SER A 153 -5.53 -2.11 5.41
C SER A 153 -6.61 -1.88 6.49
N SER A 154 -6.21 -1.73 7.75
CA SER A 154 -7.11 -1.37 8.86
C SER A 154 -7.07 0.12 9.23
N THR A 155 -6.32 0.93 8.50
CA THR A 155 -6.26 2.40 8.71
C THR A 155 -7.49 3.09 8.11
N GLY A 156 -7.84 4.26 8.65
CA GLY A 156 -8.89 5.12 8.06
C GLY A 156 -8.57 5.49 6.61
N ALA A 157 -7.33 5.88 6.34
CA ALA A 157 -6.85 6.24 5.00
C ALA A 157 -7.08 5.13 3.95
N PHE A 158 -6.91 3.84 4.34
CA PHE A 158 -7.26 2.73 3.46
C PHE A 158 -8.75 2.77 3.08
N HIS A 159 -9.64 2.85 4.08
CA HIS A 159 -11.08 2.78 3.85
C HIS A 159 -11.60 3.99 3.06
N GLU A 160 -11.14 5.18 3.40
CA GLU A 160 -11.48 6.43 2.70
C GLU A 160 -10.94 6.41 1.27
N GLY A 161 -9.68 6.01 1.09
CA GLY A 161 -9.04 5.88 -0.21
C GLY A 161 -9.72 4.86 -1.11
N MET A 162 -10.09 3.70 -0.59
CA MET A 162 -10.82 2.66 -1.33
C MET A 162 -12.19 3.15 -1.78
N ASN A 163 -12.94 3.81 -0.89
CA ASN A 163 -14.24 4.37 -1.24
C ASN A 163 -14.10 5.49 -2.28
N PHE A 164 -13.10 6.37 -2.13
CA PHE A 164 -12.83 7.41 -3.11
C PHE A 164 -12.47 6.83 -4.48
N ALA A 165 -11.55 5.87 -4.53
CA ALA A 165 -11.18 5.19 -5.77
C ALA A 165 -12.38 4.51 -6.45
N ALA A 166 -13.24 3.85 -5.67
CA ALA A 166 -14.44 3.17 -6.16
C ALA A 166 -15.45 4.15 -6.76
N THR A 167 -15.77 5.24 -6.06
CA THR A 167 -16.72 6.26 -6.54
C THR A 167 -16.24 6.96 -7.80
N GLN A 168 -14.93 7.15 -7.95
CA GLN A 168 -14.30 7.73 -9.14
C GLN A 168 -14.08 6.71 -10.27
N ARG A 169 -14.35 5.42 -10.05
CA ARG A 169 -13.99 4.34 -10.98
C ARG A 169 -12.54 4.48 -11.46
N ALA A 170 -11.66 4.70 -10.48
CA ALA A 170 -10.25 4.95 -10.75
C ALA A 170 -9.59 3.72 -11.37
N PRO A 171 -8.79 3.85 -12.45
CA PRO A 171 -7.98 2.76 -12.99
C PRO A 171 -6.80 2.45 -12.07
N LEU A 172 -7.10 2.00 -10.84
CA LEU A 172 -6.16 1.77 -9.76
C LEU A 172 -6.21 0.33 -9.30
N ILE A 173 -5.04 -0.28 -9.19
CA ILE A 173 -4.86 -1.64 -8.65
C ILE A 173 -4.24 -1.51 -7.27
N ILE A 174 -4.86 -2.12 -6.29
CA ILE A 174 -4.35 -2.19 -4.93
C ILE A 174 -3.91 -3.64 -4.67
N VAL A 175 -2.61 -3.86 -4.44
CA VAL A 175 -2.06 -5.15 -4.06
C VAL A 175 -1.92 -5.20 -2.54
N LEU A 176 -2.74 -6.02 -1.90
CA LEU A 176 -2.70 -6.24 -0.46
C LEU A 176 -1.77 -7.42 -0.17
N GLU A 177 -0.62 -7.13 0.39
CA GLU A 177 0.38 -8.11 0.80
C GLU A 177 0.01 -8.71 2.16
N ASN A 178 -0.72 -9.80 2.15
CA ASN A 178 -1.03 -10.55 3.38
C ASN A 178 0.17 -11.43 3.76
N ASN A 179 1.13 -10.80 4.43
CA ASN A 179 2.37 -11.45 4.86
C ASN A 179 2.27 -12.04 6.27
N GLN A 180 1.06 -12.21 6.79
CA GLN A 180 0.65 -12.85 8.03
C GLN A 180 0.89 -12.04 9.31
N TRP A 181 1.59 -10.91 9.25
CA TRP A 181 1.99 -10.19 10.46
C TRP A 181 2.01 -8.67 10.27
N ALA A 182 1.16 -7.95 11.00
CA ALA A 182 1.29 -6.51 11.18
C ALA A 182 2.24 -6.24 12.36
N TYR A 183 3.51 -6.00 12.09
CA TYR A 183 4.58 -6.03 13.09
C TYR A 183 4.55 -7.37 13.86
N SER A 184 4.07 -7.38 15.12
CA SER A 184 3.91 -8.57 15.97
C SER A 184 2.45 -9.04 16.10
N THR A 185 1.50 -8.41 15.39
CA THR A 185 0.08 -8.80 15.44
C THR A 185 -0.23 -9.80 14.32
N PRO A 186 -0.60 -11.06 14.64
CA PRO A 186 -0.94 -12.04 13.63
C PRO A 186 -2.28 -11.72 12.95
N VAL A 187 -2.43 -12.15 11.71
CA VAL A 187 -3.64 -11.99 10.88
C VAL A 187 -4.93 -12.30 11.62
N ALA A 188 -4.95 -13.37 12.41
CA ALA A 188 -6.14 -13.80 13.17
C ALA A 188 -6.63 -12.77 14.21
N ARG A 189 -5.79 -11.79 14.57
CA ARG A 189 -6.13 -10.70 15.49
C ARG A 189 -6.34 -9.35 14.82
N GLN A 190 -6.17 -9.27 13.50
CA GLN A 190 -6.29 -8.02 12.75
C GLN A 190 -7.71 -7.80 12.22
N ALA A 191 -8.37 -8.85 11.74
CA ALA A 191 -9.74 -8.78 11.23
C ALA A 191 -10.43 -10.15 11.34
N PRO A 192 -11.77 -10.18 11.52
CA PRO A 192 -12.57 -11.41 11.54
C PRO A 192 -12.89 -11.90 10.11
N LEU A 193 -11.95 -11.76 9.18
CA LEU A 193 -12.12 -12.11 7.77
C LEU A 193 -11.23 -13.30 7.40
N LYS A 194 -11.73 -14.17 6.54
CA LYS A 194 -10.94 -15.26 5.95
C LYS A 194 -9.94 -14.72 4.92
N ASN A 195 -10.39 -13.75 4.12
CA ASN A 195 -9.58 -13.06 3.14
C ASN A 195 -9.75 -11.55 3.34
N PHE A 196 -8.66 -10.81 3.31
CA PHE A 196 -8.72 -9.35 3.38
C PHE A 196 -9.28 -8.73 2.10
N ALA A 197 -9.20 -9.44 0.97
CA ALA A 197 -9.83 -9.04 -0.28
C ALA A 197 -11.35 -8.90 -0.16
N ASP A 198 -12.01 -9.62 0.78
CA ASP A 198 -13.46 -9.54 1.00
C ASP A 198 -13.90 -8.13 1.45
N ARG A 199 -12.99 -7.27 1.90
CA ARG A 199 -13.26 -5.84 2.17
C ARG A 199 -13.74 -5.10 0.93
N ALA A 200 -13.34 -5.53 -0.25
CA ALA A 200 -13.75 -4.95 -1.54
C ALA A 200 -15.26 -4.97 -1.77
N LEU A 201 -15.96 -5.95 -1.17
CA LEU A 201 -17.42 -6.05 -1.25
C LEU A 201 -18.12 -4.82 -0.68
N ALA A 202 -17.56 -4.20 0.37
CA ALA A 202 -18.10 -2.99 0.96
C ALA A 202 -18.03 -1.76 0.02
N TYR A 203 -17.16 -1.78 -0.97
CA TYR A 203 -16.97 -0.71 -1.95
C TYR A 203 -17.53 -1.05 -3.32
N GLY A 204 -18.06 -2.27 -3.51
CA GLY A 204 -18.61 -2.72 -4.80
C GLY A 204 -17.57 -2.84 -5.91
N ILE A 205 -16.33 -3.20 -5.60
CA ILE A 205 -15.22 -3.33 -6.54
C ILE A 205 -14.78 -4.78 -6.76
N ALA A 206 -14.14 -5.01 -7.90
CA ALA A 206 -13.56 -6.31 -8.23
C ALA A 206 -12.41 -6.68 -7.28
N HIS A 207 -12.30 -7.96 -6.94
CA HIS A 207 -11.24 -8.45 -6.08
C HIS A 207 -10.91 -9.91 -6.34
N CYS A 208 -9.71 -10.31 -5.94
CA CYS A 208 -9.31 -11.71 -5.90
C CYS A 208 -8.27 -11.96 -4.80
N THR A 209 -8.11 -13.24 -4.44
CA THR A 209 -7.05 -13.71 -3.53
C THR A 209 -6.20 -14.71 -4.30
N VAL A 210 -4.87 -14.54 -4.24
CA VAL A 210 -3.90 -15.40 -4.93
C VAL A 210 -2.83 -15.93 -3.98
N ASP A 211 -2.17 -17.01 -4.38
CA ASP A 211 -0.93 -17.46 -3.75
C ASP A 211 0.19 -16.45 -4.08
N GLY A 212 0.60 -15.66 -3.08
CA GLY A 212 1.64 -14.66 -3.23
C GLY A 212 3.05 -15.24 -3.37
N ASN A 213 3.23 -16.55 -3.21
CA ASN A 213 4.48 -17.26 -3.47
C ASN A 213 4.51 -17.92 -4.85
N ASP A 214 3.51 -17.66 -5.69
CA ASP A 214 3.45 -18.08 -7.09
C ASP A 214 3.50 -16.83 -7.99
N VAL A 215 4.66 -16.56 -8.57
CA VAL A 215 4.87 -15.36 -9.41
C VAL A 215 3.95 -15.31 -10.62
N LEU A 216 3.59 -16.48 -11.21
CA LEU A 216 2.70 -16.53 -12.34
C LEU A 216 1.24 -16.27 -11.96
N ALA A 217 0.81 -16.74 -10.79
CA ALA A 217 -0.51 -16.44 -10.23
C ALA A 217 -0.65 -14.94 -9.94
N VAL A 218 0.37 -14.35 -9.32
CA VAL A 218 0.42 -12.90 -9.04
C VAL A 218 0.41 -12.09 -10.34
N TYR A 219 1.28 -12.44 -11.29
CA TYR A 219 1.34 -11.78 -12.60
C TYR A 219 0.01 -11.85 -13.33
N SER A 220 -0.60 -13.04 -13.37
CA SER A 220 -1.89 -13.25 -14.05
C SER A 220 -2.99 -12.39 -13.45
N ALA A 221 -3.08 -12.35 -12.12
CA ALA A 221 -4.06 -11.52 -11.42
C ALA A 221 -3.83 -10.02 -11.67
N ALA A 222 -2.57 -9.58 -11.61
CA ALA A 222 -2.21 -8.19 -11.87
C ALA A 222 -2.47 -7.81 -13.33
N LYS A 223 -2.16 -8.68 -14.29
CA LYS A 223 -2.42 -8.45 -15.72
C LYS A 223 -3.91 -8.32 -16.02
N ASN A 224 -4.72 -9.22 -15.47
CA ASN A 224 -6.18 -9.12 -15.57
C ASN A 224 -6.71 -7.82 -14.95
N ALA A 225 -6.18 -7.43 -13.79
CA ALA A 225 -6.56 -6.17 -13.14
C ALA A 225 -6.17 -4.94 -13.99
N VAL A 226 -5.03 -4.95 -14.65
CA VAL A 226 -4.64 -3.91 -15.62
C VAL A 226 -5.66 -3.81 -16.75
N GLU A 227 -6.09 -4.94 -17.30
CA GLU A 227 -7.09 -4.99 -18.39
C GLU A 227 -8.46 -4.49 -17.92
N GLU A 228 -8.90 -4.89 -16.71
CA GLU A 228 -10.14 -4.37 -16.09
C GLU A 228 -10.09 -2.86 -15.90
N CYS A 229 -8.96 -2.35 -15.37
CA CYS A 229 -8.76 -0.92 -15.19
C CYS A 229 -8.76 -0.14 -16.51
N ARG A 230 -8.07 -0.65 -17.54
CA ARG A 230 -8.08 -0.03 -18.88
C ARG A 230 -9.46 -0.04 -19.52
N ALA A 231 -10.28 -1.05 -19.23
CA ALA A 231 -11.67 -1.15 -19.69
C ALA A 231 -12.64 -0.29 -18.86
N GLY A 232 -12.14 0.53 -17.91
CA GLY A 232 -12.95 1.42 -17.07
C GLY A 232 -13.72 0.71 -15.94
N ARG A 233 -13.33 -0.52 -15.60
CA ARG A 233 -13.94 -1.32 -14.54
C ARG A 233 -13.12 -1.37 -13.23
N GLY A 234 -12.12 -0.50 -13.10
CA GLY A 234 -11.38 -0.33 -11.84
C GLY A 234 -12.21 0.40 -10.76
N PRO A 235 -11.69 0.47 -9.53
CA PRO A 235 -10.44 -0.14 -9.07
C PRO A 235 -10.55 -1.65 -8.82
N VAL A 236 -9.38 -2.30 -8.62
CA VAL A 236 -9.31 -3.74 -8.32
C VAL A 236 -8.44 -3.96 -7.07
N LEU A 237 -8.89 -4.81 -6.15
CA LEU A 237 -8.13 -5.25 -4.98
C LEU A 237 -7.63 -6.69 -5.16
N ILE A 238 -6.31 -6.88 -5.09
CA ILE A 238 -5.66 -8.20 -5.15
C ILE A 238 -5.07 -8.50 -3.78
N GLU A 239 -5.52 -9.54 -3.10
CA GLU A 239 -4.84 -10.07 -1.92
C GLU A 239 -3.84 -11.14 -2.34
N ALA A 240 -2.57 -10.90 -2.07
CA ALA A 240 -1.50 -11.88 -2.26
C ALA A 240 -1.11 -12.48 -0.90
N LYS A 241 -1.45 -13.74 -0.67
CA LYS A 241 -1.10 -14.46 0.56
C LYS A 241 0.33 -14.96 0.48
N THR A 242 1.15 -14.47 1.38
CA THR A 242 2.58 -14.76 1.47
C THR A 242 3.04 -14.76 2.91
N MET A 243 4.35 -14.75 3.15
CA MET A 243 4.93 -14.64 4.48
C MET A 243 6.17 -13.75 4.48
N ARG A 244 6.22 -12.86 5.45
CA ARG A 244 7.44 -12.13 5.77
C ARG A 244 8.40 -13.05 6.55
N MET A 245 9.45 -13.52 5.89
CA MET A 245 10.40 -14.51 6.44
C MET A 245 11.45 -13.90 7.39
N LYS A 246 11.35 -12.61 7.70
CA LYS A 246 12.19 -11.86 8.67
C LYS A 246 11.29 -11.08 9.63
N GLY A 247 11.89 -10.41 10.60
CA GLY A 247 11.20 -9.45 11.45
C GLY A 247 10.61 -8.27 10.68
N HIS A 248 9.90 -7.40 11.37
CA HIS A 248 9.31 -6.20 10.74
C HIS A 248 10.39 -5.31 10.13
N ALA A 249 11.47 -5.09 10.86
CA ALA A 249 12.69 -4.44 10.38
C ALA A 249 13.89 -5.31 10.77
N GLN A 250 15.08 -4.97 10.28
CA GLN A 250 16.27 -5.80 10.48
C GLN A 250 16.69 -5.97 11.96
N HIS A 251 16.28 -5.06 12.84
CA HIS A 251 16.53 -5.15 14.29
C HIS A 251 15.50 -6.02 15.04
N ASP A 252 14.41 -6.43 14.38
CA ASP A 252 13.35 -7.25 14.97
C ASP A 252 13.70 -8.73 14.81
N PRO A 253 13.89 -9.50 15.92
CA PRO A 253 14.26 -10.92 15.86
C PRO A 253 13.12 -11.84 15.43
N ALA A 254 11.88 -11.35 15.40
CA ALA A 254 10.66 -12.09 15.07
C ALA A 254 10.35 -13.28 16.02
N ASP A 255 10.73 -13.19 17.28
CA ASP A 255 10.53 -14.25 18.29
C ASP A 255 9.04 -14.55 18.55
N TYR A 256 8.16 -13.63 18.17
CA TYR A 256 6.70 -13.78 18.24
C TYR A 256 6.11 -14.69 17.15
N VAL A 257 6.90 -15.08 16.14
CA VAL A 257 6.45 -15.94 15.04
C VAL A 257 6.72 -17.40 15.39
N PRO A 258 5.70 -18.28 15.38
CA PRO A 258 5.91 -19.71 15.61
C PRO A 258 6.87 -20.35 14.60
N ARG A 259 7.83 -21.14 15.06
CA ARG A 259 8.83 -21.80 14.21
C ARG A 259 8.20 -22.62 13.09
N ALA A 260 7.16 -23.38 13.42
CA ALA A 260 6.43 -24.19 12.44
C ALA A 260 5.85 -23.35 11.28
N MET A 261 5.55 -22.07 11.51
CA MET A 261 5.06 -21.17 10.47
C MET A 261 6.19 -20.78 9.50
N PHE A 262 7.40 -20.52 10.00
CA PHE A 262 8.56 -20.32 9.15
C PHE A 262 8.88 -21.56 8.31
N ASP A 263 8.84 -22.76 8.91
CA ASP A 263 9.12 -24.01 8.21
C ASP A 263 8.08 -24.29 7.11
N PHE A 264 6.81 -24.01 7.38
CA PHE A 264 5.72 -24.11 6.41
C PHE A 264 5.93 -23.21 5.19
N TRP A 265 6.30 -21.95 5.43
CA TRP A 265 6.48 -20.99 4.34
C TRP A 265 7.82 -21.11 3.63
N LYS A 266 8.87 -21.54 4.35
CA LYS A 266 10.16 -21.89 3.75
C LYS A 266 10.04 -22.99 2.69
N ALA A 267 9.20 -24.00 2.94
CA ALA A 267 8.90 -25.04 1.95
C ALA A 267 8.16 -24.53 0.72
N ARG A 268 7.69 -23.27 0.75
CA ARG A 268 6.97 -22.58 -0.33
C ARG A 268 7.74 -21.38 -0.86
N ASP A 269 9.06 -21.39 -0.74
CA ASP A 269 9.92 -20.30 -1.22
C ASP A 269 9.59 -19.98 -2.69
N PRO A 270 9.28 -18.70 -3.04
CA PRO A 270 8.82 -18.35 -4.38
C PRO A 270 9.87 -18.59 -5.45
N ILE A 271 11.15 -18.36 -5.15
CA ILE A 271 12.24 -18.54 -6.09
C ILE A 271 12.46 -20.03 -6.38
N ALA A 272 12.57 -20.84 -5.34
CA ALA A 272 12.76 -22.29 -5.49
C ALA A 272 11.60 -22.95 -6.25
N ARG A 273 10.37 -22.53 -5.97
CA ARG A 273 9.17 -23.00 -6.70
C ARG A 273 9.22 -22.64 -8.17
N TYR A 274 9.59 -21.40 -8.48
CA TYR A 274 9.65 -20.93 -9.85
C TYR A 274 10.82 -21.54 -10.63
N GLU A 275 11.93 -21.79 -9.98
CA GLU A 275 13.07 -22.51 -10.53
C GLU A 275 12.69 -23.94 -10.94
N ALA A 276 11.95 -24.65 -10.08
CA ALA A 276 11.42 -25.96 -10.40
C ALA A 276 10.47 -25.91 -11.60
N TYR A 277 9.57 -24.92 -11.65
CA TYR A 277 8.66 -24.70 -12.79
C TYR A 277 9.42 -24.49 -14.10
N LEU A 278 10.42 -23.59 -14.13
CA LEU A 278 11.22 -23.33 -15.32
C LEU A 278 11.94 -24.58 -15.85
N THR A 279 12.42 -25.39 -14.93
CA THR A 279 13.11 -26.64 -15.24
C THR A 279 12.15 -27.70 -15.81
N GLU A 280 11.01 -27.89 -15.14
CA GLU A 280 9.96 -28.84 -15.57
C GLU A 280 9.42 -28.50 -16.97
N HIS A 281 9.20 -27.20 -17.23
CA HIS A 281 8.67 -26.73 -18.51
C HIS A 281 9.75 -26.48 -19.57
N LYS A 282 11.01 -26.80 -19.27
CA LYS A 282 12.17 -26.63 -20.17
C LYS A 282 12.30 -25.21 -20.74
N LEU A 283 11.98 -24.20 -19.92
CA LEU A 283 12.07 -22.79 -20.28
C LEU A 283 13.50 -22.25 -20.17
N TRP A 284 14.37 -22.99 -19.54
CA TRP A 284 15.80 -22.74 -19.44
C TRP A 284 16.60 -24.04 -19.34
N ASN A 285 17.96 -23.91 -19.27
CA ASN A 285 18.86 -25.00 -18.97
C ASN A 285 19.86 -24.59 -17.85
N ALA A 286 20.60 -25.56 -17.33
CA ALA A 286 21.54 -25.33 -16.25
C ALA A 286 22.61 -24.27 -16.58
N GLY A 287 23.06 -24.18 -17.84
CA GLY A 287 24.00 -23.16 -18.30
C GLY A 287 23.42 -21.75 -18.20
N GLN A 288 22.19 -21.56 -18.67
CA GLN A 288 21.49 -20.28 -18.59
C GLN A 288 21.27 -19.84 -17.14
N LYS A 289 20.89 -20.77 -16.24
CA LYS A 289 20.77 -20.45 -14.81
C LYS A 289 22.10 -19.96 -14.25
N ALA A 290 23.19 -20.69 -14.49
CA ALA A 290 24.51 -20.31 -14.00
C ALA A 290 24.98 -18.95 -14.55
N GLU A 291 24.65 -18.64 -15.80
CA GLU A 291 24.94 -17.34 -16.42
C GLU A 291 24.18 -16.19 -15.74
N ILE A 292 22.89 -16.40 -15.43
CA ILE A 292 22.05 -15.43 -14.72
C ILE A 292 22.62 -15.18 -13.32
N ASP A 293 22.92 -16.23 -12.56
CA ASP A 293 23.45 -16.12 -11.22
C ASP A 293 24.80 -15.38 -11.22
N ALA A 294 25.69 -15.71 -12.16
CA ALA A 294 26.96 -15.01 -12.33
C ALA A 294 26.81 -13.55 -12.79
N ARG A 295 25.80 -13.25 -13.59
CA ARG A 295 25.46 -11.87 -13.98
C ARG A 295 25.02 -11.07 -12.77
N ILE A 296 24.09 -11.59 -11.98
CA ILE A 296 23.57 -10.93 -10.77
C ILE A 296 24.72 -10.64 -9.80
N GLU A 297 25.59 -11.61 -9.56
CA GLU A 297 26.75 -11.45 -8.67
C GLU A 297 27.65 -10.30 -9.14
N ARG A 298 27.98 -10.23 -10.44
CA ARG A 298 28.79 -9.13 -11.00
C ARG A 298 28.10 -7.78 -10.87
N GLU A 299 26.81 -7.69 -11.20
CA GLU A 299 26.03 -6.45 -11.10
C GLU A 299 26.01 -5.94 -9.66
N LEU A 300 25.77 -6.81 -8.70
CA LEU A 300 25.71 -6.45 -7.29
C LEU A 300 27.09 -6.05 -6.76
N ASP A 301 28.19 -6.72 -7.20
CA ASP A 301 29.55 -6.36 -6.80
C ASP A 301 29.96 -4.99 -7.32
N GLU A 302 29.68 -4.70 -8.59
CA GLU A 302 29.98 -3.42 -9.21
C GLU A 302 29.20 -2.29 -8.56
N ASP A 303 27.90 -2.49 -8.35
CA ASP A 303 27.00 -1.49 -7.81
C ASP A 303 27.24 -1.24 -6.31
N GLN A 304 27.60 -2.27 -5.55
CA GLN A 304 28.02 -2.10 -4.16
C GLN A 304 29.34 -1.31 -4.06
N LYS A 305 30.35 -1.64 -4.88
CA LYS A 305 31.62 -0.89 -4.93
C LYS A 305 31.40 0.57 -5.31
N PHE A 306 30.52 0.83 -6.27
CA PHE A 306 30.13 2.18 -6.64
C PHE A 306 29.52 2.94 -5.45
N ALA A 307 28.60 2.31 -4.74
CA ALA A 307 27.94 2.94 -3.59
C ALA A 307 28.92 3.20 -2.42
N GLU A 308 29.83 2.27 -2.16
CA GLU A 308 30.83 2.43 -1.11
C GLU A 308 31.84 3.55 -1.44
N ALA A 309 32.20 3.72 -2.71
CA ALA A 309 33.08 4.76 -3.19
C ALA A 309 32.39 6.13 -3.33
N SER A 310 31.07 6.18 -3.35
CA SER A 310 30.29 7.42 -3.51
C SER A 310 30.47 8.35 -2.30
N PRO A 311 30.61 9.67 -2.53
CA PRO A 311 30.83 10.62 -1.44
C PRO A 311 29.61 10.77 -0.54
N MET A 312 29.84 11.20 0.70
CA MET A 312 28.76 11.70 1.57
C MET A 312 28.25 13.05 1.04
N PRO A 313 26.98 13.38 1.25
CA PRO A 313 26.46 14.68 0.86
C PRO A 313 27.12 15.79 1.69
N PRO A 314 27.40 16.96 1.08
CA PRO A 314 27.87 18.12 1.83
C PRO A 314 26.73 18.61 2.75
N PRO A 315 27.04 19.12 3.98
CA PRO A 315 26.02 19.56 4.93
C PRO A 315 25.07 20.63 4.38
N GLU A 316 25.56 21.51 3.53
CA GLU A 316 24.80 22.62 2.93
C GLU A 316 23.66 22.12 2.03
N LEU A 317 23.76 20.89 1.56
CA LEU A 317 22.71 20.26 0.76
C LEU A 317 21.40 20.06 1.54
N ALA A 318 21.49 19.98 2.89
CA ALA A 318 20.32 19.78 3.73
C ALA A 318 19.28 20.90 3.57
N GLU A 319 19.71 22.11 3.26
CA GLU A 319 18.85 23.29 3.08
C GLU A 319 18.29 23.42 1.66
N GLN A 320 18.94 22.77 0.68
CA GLN A 320 18.56 22.89 -0.74
C GLN A 320 17.37 21.99 -1.10
N GLY A 321 16.47 22.49 -1.93
CA GLY A 321 15.32 21.75 -2.42
C GLY A 321 14.25 21.44 -1.35
N VAL A 322 14.33 22.02 -0.16
CA VAL A 322 13.28 21.96 0.86
C VAL A 322 12.08 22.79 0.41
N TYR A 323 12.37 23.90 -0.22
CA TYR A 323 11.40 24.79 -0.86
C TYR A 323 11.77 24.99 -2.33
N CYS A 324 10.87 25.58 -3.10
CA CYS A 324 11.18 25.96 -4.48
C CYS A 324 12.19 27.13 -4.48
N GLU A 325 13.39 26.89 -5.00
CA GLU A 325 14.47 27.89 -5.04
C GLU A 325 14.39 28.81 -6.28
N GLY A 326 13.69 28.39 -7.30
CA GLY A 326 13.60 29.13 -8.57
C GLY A 326 12.23 29.74 -8.88
N CYS A 327 11.23 29.45 -8.06
CA CYS A 327 9.94 30.11 -8.18
C CYS A 327 9.88 31.29 -7.22
N HIS A 328 9.17 32.32 -7.60
CA HIS A 328 8.85 33.38 -6.68
C HIS A 328 8.35 32.76 -5.37
N THR A 329 8.93 33.16 -4.27
CA THR A 329 8.26 33.08 -2.97
C THR A 329 7.01 33.96 -3.12
N VAL A 330 5.97 33.38 -3.70
CA VAL A 330 4.64 33.95 -3.53
C VAL A 330 4.38 33.81 -2.06
N GLU A 331 4.63 34.90 -1.33
CA GLU A 331 4.20 34.95 0.05
C GLU A 331 2.71 34.60 0.01
N PRO A 332 2.27 33.52 0.69
CA PRO A 332 0.88 33.12 0.62
C PRO A 332 0.02 34.30 1.01
N ASP A 333 -1.09 34.52 0.33
CA ASP A 333 -1.96 35.69 0.55
C ASP A 333 -2.34 35.87 2.03
N TRP A 334 -2.40 34.79 2.82
CA TRP A 334 -2.65 34.86 4.25
C TRP A 334 -1.47 35.45 5.09
N ARG A 335 -0.24 35.50 4.54
CA ARG A 335 0.93 36.16 5.14
C ARG A 335 1.07 37.62 4.79
N ARG A 336 0.41 38.06 3.69
CA ARG A 336 0.44 39.47 3.30
C ARG A 336 -0.22 40.34 4.36
N PRO A 337 0.25 41.57 4.61
CA PRO A 337 -0.44 42.49 5.48
C PRO A 337 -1.92 42.59 5.07
N LYS A 338 -2.82 42.41 6.02
CA LYS A 338 -4.27 42.44 5.74
C LYS A 338 -4.72 43.72 5.06
N GLN A 339 -4.00 44.84 5.23
CA GLN A 339 -4.25 46.10 4.57
C GLN A 339 -4.08 46.07 3.05
N GLU A 340 -3.24 45.12 2.53
CA GLU A 340 -3.06 44.95 1.08
C GLU A 340 -4.11 43.97 0.49
N LEU A 341 -4.70 43.13 1.34
CA LEU A 341 -5.70 42.14 0.92
C LEU A 341 -7.14 42.62 1.12
N LEU A 342 -7.35 43.65 1.94
CA LEU A 342 -8.68 44.18 2.17
C LEU A 342 -8.96 45.26 1.13
N PRO A 343 -10.04 45.14 0.37
CA PRO A 343 -10.52 46.22 -0.48
C PRO A 343 -10.79 47.48 0.37
N PRO A 344 -10.74 48.70 -0.23
CA PRO A 344 -11.08 49.93 0.48
C PRO A 344 -12.38 49.79 1.26
N ALA A 345 -12.48 50.44 2.43
CA ALA A 345 -13.63 50.32 3.32
C ALA A 345 -15.00 50.51 2.65
N SER A 346 -15.03 51.33 1.60
CA SER A 346 -16.25 51.51 0.78
C SER A 346 -16.67 50.30 -0.05
N SER A 347 -15.76 49.33 -0.28
CA SER A 347 -16.07 48.08 -1.00
C SER A 347 -16.31 46.90 -0.03
N VAL A 348 -15.91 47.04 1.22
CA VAL A 348 -16.16 46.02 2.26
C VAL A 348 -17.63 45.95 2.62
N GLU A 349 -18.31 47.12 2.69
CA GLU A 349 -19.77 47.15 2.91
C GLU A 349 -20.56 46.48 1.78
N ALA A 350 -20.08 46.53 0.54
CA ALA A 350 -20.72 45.86 -0.58
C ALA A 350 -20.46 44.34 -0.62
N VAL A 351 -19.37 43.86 -0.01
CA VAL A 351 -19.03 42.42 0.00
C VAL A 351 -19.69 41.67 1.16
N TRP A 352 -20.04 42.39 2.24
CA TRP A 352 -20.62 41.77 3.46
C TRP A 352 -22.13 41.96 3.61
N HIS A 353 -22.84 42.41 2.57
CA HIS A 353 -24.29 42.22 2.52
C HIS A 353 -24.61 40.73 2.32
N VAL A 354 -24.24 39.93 3.31
CA VAL A 354 -24.70 38.54 3.46
C VAL A 354 -26.21 38.46 3.69
N THR A 355 -26.92 39.59 3.55
CA THR A 355 -28.39 39.63 3.56
C THR A 355 -29.04 39.09 2.30
N ASP A 356 -28.25 38.82 1.26
CA ASP A 356 -28.76 38.21 0.04
C ASP A 356 -28.40 36.71 -0.14
N PHE A 357 -28.16 35.99 0.94
CA PHE A 357 -28.70 34.63 0.93
C PHE A 357 -30.19 34.81 0.96
N GLY A 358 -30.80 34.84 -0.23
CA GLY A 358 -32.26 34.94 -0.39
C GLY A 358 -32.90 34.01 0.62
N ALA A 359 -33.96 34.50 1.29
CA ALA A 359 -34.65 33.71 2.29
C ALA A 359 -34.76 32.28 1.74
N TRP A 360 -34.27 31.31 2.52
CA TRP A 360 -34.35 29.91 2.11
C TRP A 360 -35.80 29.62 1.80
N GLU A 361 -36.15 29.66 0.51
CA GLU A 361 -37.45 29.23 0.06
C GLU A 361 -37.49 27.72 0.18
N GLU A 362 -38.38 27.22 1.00
CA GLU A 362 -38.69 25.79 0.98
C GLU A 362 -38.89 25.38 -0.48
N PRO A 363 -38.13 24.40 -0.98
CA PRO A 363 -38.32 23.94 -2.36
C PRO A 363 -39.82 23.58 -2.49
N SER A 364 -40.51 24.23 -3.41
CA SER A 364 -41.91 23.91 -3.75
C SER A 364 -42.05 22.39 -3.76
N PRO A 365 -43.04 21.81 -3.07
CA PRO A 365 -43.18 20.38 -3.03
C PRO A 365 -43.20 19.89 -4.48
N VAL A 366 -42.18 19.14 -4.83
CA VAL A 366 -41.98 18.59 -6.17
C VAL A 366 -43.29 17.94 -6.54
N ALA A 367 -43.96 18.49 -7.56
CA ALA A 367 -45.19 17.96 -8.05
C ALA A 367 -44.97 16.46 -8.27
N ARG A 368 -45.62 15.64 -7.45
CA ARG A 368 -45.51 14.17 -7.57
C ARG A 368 -45.88 13.86 -9.02
N HIS A 369 -44.94 13.37 -9.78
CA HIS A 369 -45.19 12.84 -11.11
C HIS A 369 -46.34 11.84 -10.94
N LYS A 370 -47.53 12.21 -11.43
CA LYS A 370 -48.60 11.26 -11.56
C LYS A 370 -48.12 10.18 -12.52
N THR A 371 -47.85 9.02 -11.99
CA THR A 371 -47.71 7.82 -12.80
C THR A 371 -48.93 7.68 -13.67
N PRO A 372 -48.84 7.51 -14.99
CA PRO A 372 -50.00 7.29 -15.84
C PRO A 372 -50.70 6.02 -15.36
N ALA A 373 -51.99 6.16 -15.04
CA ALA A 373 -52.85 5.04 -14.67
C ALA A 373 -52.96 4.11 -15.91
N GLY A 374 -52.48 2.89 -15.77
CA GLY A 374 -52.79 1.82 -16.70
C GLY A 374 -54.31 1.50 -16.70
N PRO A 375 -54.85 0.93 -17.77
CA PRO A 375 -56.30 0.69 -17.88
C PRO A 375 -56.74 -0.39 -16.89
N HIS A 376 -57.45 0.02 -15.84
CA HIS A 376 -58.15 -0.93 -14.98
C HIS A 376 -59.61 -1.08 -15.47
N GLU A 377 -59.89 -2.30 -15.90
CA GLU A 377 -61.24 -2.79 -16.10
C GLU A 377 -62.09 -2.64 -14.84
N LYS A 378 -63.29 -2.02 -15.00
CA LYS A 378 -64.34 -1.97 -13.98
C LYS A 378 -64.91 -3.37 -13.79
N LYS A 379 -64.85 -3.91 -12.58
CA LYS A 379 -65.76 -4.94 -12.11
C LYS A 379 -66.49 -4.38 -10.88
N GLU A 380 -67.82 -4.42 -11.00
CA GLU A 380 -68.80 -3.97 -10.03
C GLU A 380 -68.71 -4.76 -8.72
N ALA A 381 -69.03 -4.08 -7.63
CA ALA A 381 -69.16 -4.65 -6.30
C ALA A 381 -70.63 -5.15 -6.07
N PRO A 382 -70.80 -6.15 -5.21
CA PRO A 382 -71.97 -6.16 -4.36
C PRO A 382 -71.63 -6.02 -2.89
N GLY A 383 -72.50 -5.28 -2.19
CA GLY A 383 -72.31 -4.89 -0.81
C GLY A 383 -72.37 -6.03 0.21
N GLY A 384 -71.87 -5.72 1.37
CA GLY A 384 -71.97 -6.58 2.56
C GLY A 384 -71.23 -5.93 3.73
N ALA A 385 -71.99 -5.30 4.61
CA ALA A 385 -71.60 -4.78 5.87
C ALA A 385 -71.15 -5.91 6.80
N GLY A 386 -69.91 -5.90 7.23
CA GLY A 386 -69.38 -6.78 8.28
C GLY A 386 -68.36 -6.03 9.13
N LYS A 387 -68.73 -5.69 10.36
CA LYS A 387 -67.82 -5.22 11.39
C LYS A 387 -66.72 -6.30 11.63
N VAL A 388 -65.46 -5.94 11.45
CA VAL A 388 -64.36 -6.77 11.90
C VAL A 388 -63.61 -6.02 13.00
N THR A 389 -63.66 -6.59 14.18
CA THR A 389 -62.93 -6.23 15.38
C THR A 389 -61.44 -6.46 15.17
N ALA A 390 -60.62 -5.55 15.70
CA ALA A 390 -59.15 -5.66 15.68
C ALA A 390 -58.68 -6.89 16.48
N PRO A 391 -57.66 -7.60 16.00
CA PRO A 391 -57.05 -8.65 16.83
C PRO A 391 -56.02 -8.03 17.79
N GLU A 392 -56.08 -8.55 19.03
CA GLU A 392 -55.14 -8.33 20.12
C GLU A 392 -53.67 -8.61 19.70
N GLN A 393 -52.79 -7.77 20.17
CA GLN A 393 -51.33 -7.97 20.08
C GLN A 393 -50.92 -9.16 20.96
N ALA A 394 -50.58 -10.26 20.34
CA ALA A 394 -49.87 -11.35 21.01
C ALA A 394 -48.41 -10.94 21.28
N GLY A 395 -48.01 -10.92 22.55
CA GLY A 395 -46.69 -10.60 23.01
C GLY A 395 -45.63 -11.58 22.45
N GLY A 396 -44.77 -11.05 21.61
CA GLY A 396 -43.56 -11.74 21.19
C GLY A 396 -42.48 -11.65 22.28
N ALA A 397 -42.12 -12.78 22.86
CA ALA A 397 -41.04 -12.89 23.83
C ALA A 397 -39.69 -12.48 23.19
N ALA A 398 -38.96 -11.62 23.90
CA ALA A 398 -37.58 -11.25 23.54
C ALA A 398 -36.68 -12.50 23.54
N PRO A 399 -35.71 -12.61 22.59
CA PRO A 399 -34.79 -13.74 22.58
C PRO A 399 -33.91 -13.72 23.85
N PRO A 400 -33.50 -14.87 24.36
CA PRO A 400 -32.72 -14.96 25.58
C PRO A 400 -31.33 -14.33 25.40
N ARG A 401 -30.96 -13.44 26.33
CA ARG A 401 -29.61 -12.90 26.45
C ARG A 401 -28.68 -14.05 26.83
N VAL A 402 -27.71 -14.34 25.95
CA VAL A 402 -26.60 -15.24 26.26
C VAL A 402 -25.71 -14.54 27.31
N PRO A 403 -25.48 -15.13 28.50
CA PRO A 403 -24.59 -14.55 29.47
C PRO A 403 -23.15 -14.67 28.96
N PHE A 404 -22.39 -13.55 28.92
CA PHE A 404 -20.95 -13.56 28.74
C PHE A 404 -20.33 -14.33 29.91
N GLY A 405 -19.93 -15.55 29.67
CA GLY A 405 -19.14 -16.34 30.62
C GLY A 405 -17.81 -15.65 30.85
N ARG A 406 -17.51 -15.28 32.09
CA ARG A 406 -16.17 -14.92 32.50
C ARG A 406 -15.29 -16.14 32.30
N GLY A 407 -14.32 -16.06 31.38
CA GLY A 407 -13.27 -17.06 31.23
C GLY A 407 -12.47 -17.25 32.53
N PRO A 408 -11.84 -18.39 32.70
CA PRO A 408 -11.09 -18.69 33.90
C PRO A 408 -9.98 -17.69 34.12
N LYS A 409 -9.89 -17.14 35.34
CA LYS A 409 -8.79 -16.28 35.79
C LYS A 409 -7.51 -17.12 35.78
N ASP A 410 -6.66 -16.91 34.82
CA ASP A 410 -5.30 -17.42 34.80
C ASP A 410 -4.48 -16.69 35.88
N LYS A 411 -4.12 -17.42 36.95
CA LYS A 411 -3.37 -16.92 38.08
C LYS A 411 -1.85 -16.90 37.85
N SER A 412 -1.38 -16.96 36.61
CA SER A 412 0.06 -17.05 36.29
C SER A 412 0.76 -15.72 36.02
N PHE A 413 0.06 -14.57 36.13
CA PHE A 413 0.65 -13.24 35.80
C PHE A 413 0.86 -12.33 37.03
N GLU A 414 0.97 -12.87 38.22
CA GLU A 414 1.41 -12.13 39.39
C GLU A 414 2.71 -12.74 39.97
N ARG A 415 3.83 -12.50 39.28
CA ARG A 415 5.19 -12.49 39.86
C ARG A 415 6.17 -12.03 38.78
N GLU A 416 6.61 -10.81 38.93
CA GLU A 416 7.94 -10.25 38.68
C GLU A 416 7.87 -8.78 38.23
N ARG A 417 7.40 -7.93 39.17
CA ARG A 417 7.87 -6.54 39.18
C ARG A 417 9.15 -6.51 40.00
N HIS A 418 10.27 -6.78 39.40
CA HIS A 418 11.56 -6.39 39.95
C HIS A 418 11.91 -4.99 39.49
N GLU A 419 11.93 -4.10 40.46
CA GLU A 419 12.52 -2.76 40.42
C GLU A 419 13.92 -2.84 39.79
N LYS A 420 14.11 -2.21 38.64
CA LYS A 420 15.42 -1.70 38.21
C LYS A 420 15.34 -0.17 38.24
N SER A 421 15.73 0.38 39.39
CA SER A 421 16.02 1.79 39.54
C SER A 421 17.18 2.18 38.62
N TYR A 422 16.92 3.10 37.70
CA TYR A 422 17.97 3.79 36.97
C TYR A 422 18.71 4.72 37.89
N GLY A 423 19.96 4.34 38.27
CA GLY A 423 20.88 5.17 39.02
C GLY A 423 21.29 6.39 38.19
N ARG A 424 21.05 7.58 38.74
CA ARG A 424 21.60 8.84 38.21
C ARG A 424 23.14 8.85 38.40
N PRO A 425 23.93 9.30 37.42
CA PRO A 425 25.38 9.44 37.60
C PRO A 425 25.67 10.56 38.61
N ARG A 426 26.51 10.25 39.62
CA ARG A 426 27.02 11.18 40.61
C ARG A 426 27.93 12.21 39.94
N ARG A 427 27.65 13.52 40.18
CA ARG A 427 28.55 14.63 39.87
C ARG A 427 29.84 14.50 40.71
N GLY A 428 30.99 14.33 40.05
CA GLY A 428 32.30 14.39 40.64
C GLY A 428 32.63 15.81 41.14
N LYS A 429 33.10 15.89 42.37
CA LYS A 429 33.59 17.11 42.99
C LYS A 429 34.93 17.49 42.32
N ARG A 430 35.00 18.73 41.82
CA ARG A 430 36.30 19.36 41.48
C ARG A 430 37.07 19.63 42.77
N GLY A 431 38.24 18.97 42.95
CA GLY A 431 39.27 19.36 43.91
C GLY A 431 40.14 20.45 43.29
N ARG A 432 40.36 21.52 44.07
CA ARG A 432 41.36 22.55 43.80
C ARG A 432 42.76 21.97 44.04
N ARG A 433 43.63 22.09 43.10
CA ARG A 433 44.99 22.67 43.22
C ARG A 433 45.50 22.98 41.82
#